data_76113f233ea74f0ac8fe2e84a46a3af8
#
_entry.id   76113f233ea74f0ac8fe2e84a46a3af8
#
_cell.length_a   1.000
_cell.length_b   1.000
_cell.length_c   1.000
_cell.angle_alpha   90.00
_cell.angle_beta   90.00
_cell.angle_gamma   90.00
#
_symmetry.space_group_name_H-M   'P 1'
#
loop_
_entity.id
_entity.type
_entity.pdbx_description
1 polymer ?
#
loop_
_entity_poly.entity_id
_entity_poly.type
_entity_poly.pdbx_seq_one_letter_code
_entity_poly.pdbx_strand_id
1 'polypeptide(L)'
;GACTAPIDDDVATTLIILVENSAEYSGLCYMWGDGSAVAVVPMSNDPAPYDFQGLIHHEAGGHGFGKLADEYIYHNAFIQSCSCICCGHVKEINAMKSYGFYTNISLTGSMQEVPWSHMIYDPQYSNVVDVYEGAYMHTRGVFRSEATSCMNNNIAYYNAISRESMVKRIMKYA
;
A
#
# COMPACT_ATOMS: atom_id res chain seq x y z
N GLY A 1 15.54 10.22 25.58
CA GLY A 1 16.71 9.73 24.87
C GLY A 1 16.30 8.70 23.86
N ALA A 2 16.50 8.98 22.57
CA ALA A 2 16.26 8.02 21.52
C ALA A 2 17.23 6.86 21.69
N CYS A 3 16.72 5.65 21.94
CA CYS A 3 17.53 4.45 21.86
C CYS A 3 17.65 4.08 20.38
N THR A 4 18.67 4.60 19.72
CA THR A 4 19.05 4.12 18.40
C THR A 4 19.91 2.87 18.61
N ALA A 5 19.32 1.69 18.34
CA ALA A 5 20.17 0.55 17.99
C ALA A 5 21.04 0.98 16.80
N PRO A 6 22.32 0.54 16.71
CA PRO A 6 23.12 0.83 15.53
C PRO A 6 22.31 0.36 14.31
N ILE A 7 21.93 1.31 13.47
CA ILE A 7 21.34 1.03 12.16
C ILE A 7 22.51 0.42 11.39
N ASP A 8 22.45 -0.86 11.12
CA ASP A 8 23.39 -1.51 10.23
C ASP A 8 23.32 -0.78 8.89
N ASP A 9 24.42 -0.69 8.15
CA ASP A 9 24.56 0.17 6.94
C ASP A 9 23.55 -0.12 5.81
N ASP A 10 22.64 -1.10 6.00
CA ASP A 10 21.60 -1.43 5.02
C ASP A 10 20.32 -0.60 5.26
N VAL A 11 20.36 0.65 4.79
CA VAL A 11 19.22 1.59 4.83
C VAL A 11 17.95 1.01 4.16
N ALA A 12 18.12 0.10 3.19
CA ALA A 12 17.02 -0.54 2.47
C ALA A 12 16.08 -1.38 3.35
N THR A 13 16.54 -1.80 4.53
CA THR A 13 15.73 -2.54 5.50
C THR A 13 15.08 -1.65 6.57
N THR A 14 15.40 -0.34 6.57
CA THR A 14 15.01 0.56 7.65
C THR A 14 13.60 1.10 7.44
N LEU A 15 12.74 0.90 8.43
CA LEU A 15 11.46 1.57 8.59
C LEU A 15 11.47 2.38 9.90
N ILE A 16 11.31 3.69 9.79
CA ILE A 16 11.15 4.58 10.93
C ILE A 16 9.66 4.81 11.15
N ILE A 17 9.17 4.62 12.38
CA ILE A 17 7.79 4.91 12.76
C ILE A 17 7.81 6.08 13.73
N LEU A 18 7.24 7.20 13.31
CA LEU A 18 7.04 8.38 14.13
C LEU A 18 5.61 8.34 14.68
N VAL A 19 5.48 8.11 15.98
CA VAL A 19 4.19 8.19 16.66
C VAL A 19 3.96 9.63 17.09
N GLU A 20 2.92 10.25 16.54
CA GLU A 20 2.55 11.62 16.86
C GLU A 20 1.50 11.63 17.97
N ASN A 21 1.74 12.45 19.01
CA ASN A 21 0.77 12.66 20.09
C ASN A 21 -0.33 13.62 19.65
N SER A 22 -1.12 13.20 18.67
CA SER A 22 -2.29 13.90 18.13
C SER A 22 -3.47 12.94 18.14
N ALA A 23 -4.66 13.45 18.46
CA ALA A 23 -5.89 12.67 18.41
C ALA A 23 -6.58 12.75 17.03
N GLU A 24 -6.06 13.57 16.11
CA GLU A 24 -6.63 13.75 14.78
C GLU A 24 -6.32 12.53 13.90
N TYR A 25 -7.34 12.08 13.15
CA TYR A 25 -7.14 11.05 12.14
C TYR A 25 -6.37 11.63 10.97
N SER A 26 -5.14 11.23 10.86
CA SER A 26 -4.29 11.49 9.71
C SER A 26 -3.16 10.45 9.73
N GLY A 27 -2.54 10.20 8.60
CA GLY A 27 -1.40 9.31 8.52
C GLY A 27 -0.71 9.53 7.20
N LEU A 28 0.55 9.24 7.13
CA LEU A 28 1.28 9.27 5.88
C LEU A 28 2.55 8.42 5.97
N CYS A 29 2.99 7.92 4.83
CA CYS A 29 4.25 7.20 4.73
C CYS A 29 5.08 7.71 3.55
N TYR A 30 6.29 8.12 3.83
CA TYR A 30 7.29 8.39 2.81
C TYR A 30 8.08 7.12 2.51
N MET A 31 8.22 6.80 1.24
CA MET A 31 8.98 5.63 0.76
C MET A 31 10.01 6.07 -0.27
N TRP A 32 11.19 5.48 -0.20
CA TRP A 32 12.27 5.73 -1.17
C TRP A 32 12.57 4.46 -1.98
N GLY A 33 13.15 4.66 -3.16
CA GLY A 33 13.48 3.56 -4.09
C GLY A 33 14.51 2.57 -3.57
N ASP A 34 15.30 2.95 -2.57
CA ASP A 34 16.23 2.06 -1.86
C ASP A 34 15.52 1.09 -0.88
N GLY A 35 14.25 1.33 -0.61
CA GLY A 35 13.43 0.52 0.29
C GLY A 35 13.29 1.07 1.71
N SER A 36 13.98 2.16 2.06
CA SER A 36 13.75 2.86 3.32
C SER A 36 12.36 3.50 3.37
N ALA A 37 11.84 3.73 4.56
CA ALA A 37 10.56 4.40 4.74
C ALA A 37 10.45 5.12 6.09
N VAL A 38 9.62 6.16 6.12
CA VAL A 38 9.20 6.86 7.34
C VAL A 38 7.69 6.93 7.38
N ALA A 39 7.08 6.25 8.33
CA ALA A 39 5.64 6.32 8.60
C ALA A 39 5.39 7.30 9.75
N VAL A 40 4.49 8.25 9.55
CA VAL A 40 4.00 9.16 10.60
C VAL A 40 2.60 8.70 10.97
N VAL A 41 2.40 8.33 12.24
CA VAL A 41 1.17 7.71 12.72
C VAL A 41 0.70 8.45 13.97
N PRO A 42 -0.36 9.25 13.87
CA PRO A 42 -0.97 9.89 15.03
C PRO A 42 -1.72 8.89 15.91
N MET A 43 -1.82 9.20 17.20
CA MET A 43 -2.61 8.43 18.17
C MET A 43 -4.10 8.80 18.04
N SER A 44 -4.70 8.50 16.88
CA SER A 44 -6.09 8.80 16.61
C SER A 44 -7.03 8.17 17.63
N ASN A 45 -8.04 8.95 18.05
CA ASN A 45 -9.14 8.52 18.92
C ASN A 45 -10.41 8.13 18.13
N ASP A 46 -10.34 8.07 16.81
CA ASP A 46 -11.46 7.63 15.98
C ASP A 46 -11.81 6.17 16.27
N PRO A 47 -13.08 5.78 16.03
CA PRO A 47 -13.46 4.37 16.16
C PRO A 47 -12.68 3.48 15.18
N ALA A 48 -12.39 2.24 15.61
CA ALA A 48 -11.79 1.24 14.72
C ALA A 48 -12.62 1.10 13.40
N PRO A 49 -12.00 0.94 12.28
CA PRO A 49 -10.57 0.70 12.02
C PRO A 49 -9.74 1.99 11.78
N TYR A 50 -10.27 3.16 12.11
CA TYR A 50 -9.61 4.46 11.89
C TYR A 50 -8.88 4.98 13.15
N ASP A 51 -8.71 4.12 14.13
CA ASP A 51 -7.92 4.32 15.34
C ASP A 51 -6.41 4.19 15.06
N PHE A 52 -5.62 4.38 16.12
CA PHE A 52 -4.17 4.21 16.05
C PHE A 52 -3.74 2.84 15.50
N GLN A 53 -4.47 1.77 15.87
CA GLN A 53 -4.14 0.42 15.42
C GLN A 53 -4.38 0.26 13.90
N GLY A 54 -5.48 0.76 13.38
CA GLY A 54 -5.75 0.76 11.95
C GLY A 54 -4.73 1.58 11.17
N LEU A 55 -4.38 2.77 11.69
CA LEU A 55 -3.38 3.64 11.08
C LEU A 55 -1.98 3.03 11.03
N ILE A 56 -1.51 2.42 12.13
CA ILE A 56 -0.18 1.81 12.13
C ILE A 56 -0.09 0.61 11.20
N HIS A 57 -1.18 -0.16 11.07
CA HIS A 57 -1.26 -1.23 10.06
C HIS A 57 -1.16 -0.65 8.65
N HIS A 58 -1.91 0.41 8.35
CA HIS A 58 -1.93 1.02 7.02
C HIS A 58 -0.58 1.66 6.67
N GLU A 59 -0.13 2.62 7.49
CA GLU A 59 1.05 3.44 7.18
C GLU A 59 2.36 2.66 7.35
N ALA A 60 2.58 2.08 8.53
CA ALA A 60 3.83 1.38 8.80
C ALA A 60 3.86 -0.02 8.19
N GLY A 61 2.80 -0.81 8.35
CA GLY A 61 2.72 -2.16 7.83
C GLY A 61 2.52 -2.20 6.31
N GLY A 62 1.53 -1.48 5.80
CA GLY A 62 1.17 -1.45 4.39
C GLY A 62 2.20 -0.73 3.53
N HIS A 63 2.29 0.59 3.70
CA HIS A 63 3.23 1.40 2.91
C HIS A 63 4.67 1.15 3.35
N GLY A 64 4.97 1.35 4.62
CA GLY A 64 6.33 1.35 5.13
C GLY A 64 7.05 0.03 4.94
N PHE A 65 6.45 -1.06 5.38
CA PHE A 65 7.03 -2.41 5.27
C PHE A 65 6.65 -3.10 3.96
N GLY A 66 5.36 -3.21 3.66
CA GLY A 66 4.83 -3.95 2.51
C GLY A 66 5.09 -3.30 1.16
N LYS A 67 5.45 -1.99 1.12
CA LYS A 67 5.61 -1.19 -0.10
C LYS A 67 4.36 -1.20 -0.97
N LEU A 68 3.20 -1.19 -0.31
CA LEU A 68 1.89 -1.25 -0.95
C LEU A 68 1.40 0.15 -1.32
N ALA A 69 0.57 0.24 -2.32
CA ALA A 69 -0.16 1.43 -2.69
C ALA A 69 -1.51 1.49 -1.97
N ASP A 70 -2.09 2.68 -1.88
CA ASP A 70 -3.47 2.87 -1.48
C ASP A 70 -4.45 2.18 -2.42
N GLU A 71 -5.49 1.56 -1.87
CA GLU A 71 -6.57 0.93 -2.63
C GLU A 71 -7.90 1.68 -2.49
N TYR A 72 -7.95 2.75 -1.70
CA TYR A 72 -9.16 3.57 -1.53
C TYR A 72 -9.40 4.54 -2.69
N ILE A 73 -10.62 5.07 -2.74
CA ILE A 73 -11.12 5.92 -3.82
C ILE A 73 -11.63 7.23 -3.21
N TYR A 74 -11.11 8.38 -3.71
CA TYR A 74 -11.62 9.71 -3.35
C TYR A 74 -12.21 10.46 -4.54
N HIS A 75 -11.68 10.21 -5.76
CA HIS A 75 -12.03 10.96 -6.94
C HIS A 75 -12.84 10.13 -7.91
N ASN A 76 -14.04 10.59 -8.26
CA ASN A 76 -14.80 9.99 -9.36
C ASN A 76 -14.18 10.41 -10.71
N ALA A 77 -12.99 9.94 -10.98
CA ALA A 77 -12.18 10.32 -12.13
C ALA A 77 -11.38 9.13 -12.67
N PHE A 78 -11.06 9.22 -13.95
CA PHE A 78 -10.15 8.31 -14.62
C PHE A 78 -8.71 8.77 -14.41
N ILE A 79 -7.81 7.88 -14.00
CA ILE A 79 -6.44 8.26 -13.62
C ILE A 79 -5.62 8.88 -14.77
N GLN A 80 -5.94 8.55 -15.99
CA GLN A 80 -5.25 9.06 -17.18
C GLN A 80 -5.83 10.38 -17.71
N SER A 81 -6.89 10.93 -17.10
CA SER A 81 -7.45 12.22 -17.55
C SER A 81 -6.48 13.36 -17.23
N CYS A 82 -5.88 13.91 -18.26
CA CYS A 82 -4.74 14.85 -18.20
C CYS A 82 -5.05 16.28 -17.71
N SER A 83 -6.18 16.56 -17.14
CA SER A 83 -6.56 17.93 -16.78
C SER A 83 -6.34 18.31 -15.31
N CYS A 84 -5.72 17.44 -14.50
CA CYS A 84 -5.54 17.67 -13.08
C CYS A 84 -4.21 17.08 -12.55
N ILE A 85 -3.98 17.21 -11.26
CA ILE A 85 -2.90 16.61 -10.46
C ILE A 85 -2.70 15.10 -10.76
N CYS A 86 -3.74 14.43 -11.24
CA CYS A 86 -3.78 13.00 -11.59
C CYS A 86 -2.76 12.54 -12.64
N CYS A 87 -2.26 13.43 -13.51
CA CYS A 87 -1.17 13.08 -14.45
C CYS A 87 0.13 12.67 -13.74
N GLY A 88 0.31 13.13 -12.49
CA GLY A 88 1.43 12.74 -11.63
C GLY A 88 1.31 11.28 -11.14
N HIS A 89 0.10 10.81 -10.84
CA HIS A 89 -0.14 9.50 -10.24
C HIS A 89 0.27 8.34 -11.14
N VAL A 90 0.01 8.41 -12.45
CA VAL A 90 0.49 7.37 -13.38
C VAL A 90 2.01 7.29 -13.41
N LYS A 91 2.69 8.45 -13.41
CA LYS A 91 4.17 8.51 -13.36
C LYS A 91 4.70 7.97 -12.05
N GLU A 92 4.06 8.32 -10.94
CA GLU A 92 4.41 7.85 -9.61
C GLU A 92 4.23 6.33 -9.49
N ILE A 93 3.08 5.79 -9.88
CA ILE A 93 2.83 4.34 -9.90
C ILE A 93 3.90 3.61 -10.72
N ASN A 94 4.22 4.11 -11.92
CA ASN A 94 5.24 3.50 -12.76
C ASN A 94 6.64 3.58 -12.14
N ALA A 95 6.98 4.70 -11.50
CA ALA A 95 8.24 4.84 -10.77
C ALA A 95 8.33 3.85 -9.60
N MET A 96 7.28 3.76 -8.77
CA MET A 96 7.24 2.82 -7.65
C MET A 96 7.29 1.36 -8.11
N LYS A 97 6.58 1.03 -9.20
CA LYS A 97 6.66 -0.31 -9.81
C LYS A 97 8.06 -0.65 -10.32
N SER A 98 8.84 0.32 -10.80
CA SER A 98 10.22 0.09 -11.24
C SER A 98 11.15 -0.32 -10.09
N TYR A 99 10.79 -0.02 -8.85
CA TYR A 99 11.47 -0.50 -7.63
C TYR A 99 10.93 -1.84 -7.11
N GLY A 100 9.91 -2.41 -7.77
CA GLY A 100 9.21 -3.62 -7.30
C GLY A 100 8.15 -3.35 -6.23
N PHE A 101 7.73 -2.08 -6.05
CA PHE A 101 6.69 -1.67 -5.12
C PHE A 101 5.32 -1.65 -5.79
N TYR A 102 4.26 -1.35 -5.04
CA TYR A 102 2.89 -1.19 -5.54
C TYR A 102 2.36 -2.39 -6.32
N THR A 103 2.74 -3.60 -5.86
CA THR A 103 2.31 -4.86 -6.49
C THR A 103 0.82 -5.13 -6.30
N ASN A 104 0.19 -4.47 -5.33
CA ASN A 104 -1.23 -4.63 -5.00
C ASN A 104 -2.18 -3.83 -5.91
N ILE A 105 -1.65 -2.97 -6.79
CA ILE A 105 -2.45 -2.24 -7.79
C ILE A 105 -1.94 -2.46 -9.21
N SER A 106 -2.79 -2.20 -10.21
CA SER A 106 -2.46 -2.31 -11.63
C SER A 106 -3.05 -1.15 -12.43
N LEU A 107 -2.35 -0.71 -13.49
CA LEU A 107 -2.87 0.24 -14.49
C LEU A 107 -3.58 -0.45 -15.66
N THR A 108 -3.63 -1.81 -15.67
CA THR A 108 -4.39 -2.60 -16.62
C THR A 108 -5.40 -3.47 -15.87
N GLY A 109 -6.58 -3.65 -16.46
CA GLY A 109 -7.62 -4.56 -15.97
C GLY A 109 -7.56 -5.94 -16.63
N SER A 110 -6.50 -6.25 -17.38
CA SER A 110 -6.30 -7.55 -18.01
C SER A 110 -5.97 -8.61 -16.96
N MET A 111 -6.80 -9.63 -16.84
CA MET A 111 -6.61 -10.74 -15.88
C MET A 111 -5.27 -11.47 -16.08
N GLN A 112 -4.70 -11.40 -17.26
CA GLN A 112 -3.43 -12.03 -17.60
C GLN A 112 -2.21 -11.16 -17.26
N GLU A 113 -2.41 -9.84 -17.14
CA GLU A 113 -1.31 -8.86 -16.99
C GLU A 113 -1.23 -8.27 -15.58
N VAL A 114 -2.26 -8.41 -14.77
CA VAL A 114 -2.22 -7.91 -13.38
C VAL A 114 -1.17 -8.68 -12.56
N PRO A 115 -0.51 -8.02 -11.58
CA PRO A 115 0.53 -8.66 -10.76
C PRO A 115 0.08 -9.93 -10.03
N TRP A 116 -1.20 -10.07 -9.78
CA TRP A 116 -1.83 -11.20 -9.09
C TRP A 116 -2.51 -12.21 -10.05
N SER A 117 -2.21 -12.18 -11.34
CA SER A 117 -2.79 -13.09 -12.36
C SER A 117 -2.68 -14.56 -11.98
N HIS A 118 -1.59 -14.96 -11.34
CA HIS A 118 -1.36 -16.33 -10.86
C HIS A 118 -2.32 -16.78 -9.75
N MET A 119 -2.95 -15.84 -9.04
CA MET A 119 -3.92 -16.14 -7.97
C MET A 119 -5.36 -16.25 -8.49
N ILE A 120 -5.70 -15.60 -9.61
CA ILE A 120 -7.08 -15.52 -10.11
C ILE A 120 -7.66 -16.90 -10.40
N TYR A 121 -6.84 -17.81 -10.93
CA TYR A 121 -7.25 -19.17 -11.28
C TYR A 121 -6.81 -20.23 -10.26
N ASP A 122 -6.16 -19.85 -9.19
CA ASP A 122 -5.79 -20.75 -8.10
C ASP A 122 -7.02 -21.03 -7.23
N PRO A 123 -7.44 -22.30 -7.04
CA PRO A 123 -8.58 -22.65 -6.20
C PRO A 123 -8.51 -22.12 -4.77
N GLN A 124 -7.32 -21.83 -4.25
CA GLN A 124 -7.12 -21.28 -2.93
C GLN A 124 -7.59 -19.80 -2.84
N TYR A 125 -7.50 -19.06 -3.94
CA TYR A 125 -7.73 -17.61 -3.97
C TYR A 125 -8.90 -17.19 -4.86
N SER A 126 -9.33 -18.01 -5.82
CA SER A 126 -10.30 -17.68 -6.86
C SER A 126 -11.67 -17.26 -6.38
N ASN A 127 -11.99 -17.48 -5.11
CA ASN A 127 -13.24 -17.02 -4.49
C ASN A 127 -13.16 -15.59 -3.93
N VAL A 128 -11.98 -15.00 -3.83
CA VAL A 128 -11.76 -13.66 -3.27
C VAL A 128 -10.94 -12.75 -4.18
N VAL A 129 -10.00 -13.32 -4.95
CA VAL A 129 -9.12 -12.58 -5.85
C VAL A 129 -9.74 -12.47 -7.24
N ASP A 130 -9.84 -11.25 -7.73
CA ASP A 130 -10.33 -10.91 -9.07
C ASP A 130 -9.67 -9.61 -9.55
N VAL A 131 -10.25 -8.90 -10.50
CA VAL A 131 -9.81 -7.60 -10.96
C VAL A 131 -10.90 -6.57 -10.67
N TYR A 132 -10.73 -5.83 -9.57
CA TYR A 132 -11.67 -4.78 -9.15
C TYR A 132 -11.17 -3.42 -9.62
N GLU A 133 -11.97 -2.71 -10.42
CA GLU A 133 -11.64 -1.35 -10.83
C GLU A 133 -11.84 -0.38 -9.67
N GLY A 134 -10.92 0.56 -9.54
CA GLY A 134 -10.88 1.59 -8.50
C GLY A 134 -9.81 1.31 -7.46
N ALA A 135 -8.81 2.21 -7.42
CA ALA A 135 -7.73 2.26 -6.45
C ALA A 135 -6.95 3.58 -6.61
N TYR A 136 -5.96 3.81 -5.76
CA TYR A 136 -5.06 4.96 -5.83
C TYR A 136 -5.81 6.28 -6.02
N MET A 137 -6.84 6.45 -5.18
CA MET A 137 -7.75 7.62 -5.16
C MET A 137 -8.69 7.76 -6.36
N HIS A 138 -8.66 6.86 -7.36
CA HIS A 138 -9.44 6.97 -8.60
C HIS A 138 -10.46 5.86 -8.75
N THR A 139 -11.65 6.20 -9.29
CA THR A 139 -12.71 5.21 -9.58
C THR A 139 -12.41 4.37 -10.81
N ARG A 140 -11.58 4.86 -11.75
CA ARG A 140 -11.34 4.19 -13.04
C ARG A 140 -9.88 4.24 -13.46
N GLY A 141 -9.46 3.20 -14.17
CA GLY A 141 -8.13 3.08 -14.79
C GLY A 141 -7.03 2.61 -13.84
N VAL A 142 -7.39 2.28 -12.59
CA VAL A 142 -6.52 1.58 -11.64
C VAL A 142 -7.30 0.43 -11.04
N PHE A 143 -6.65 -0.69 -10.84
CA PHE A 143 -7.29 -1.95 -10.43
C PHE A 143 -6.59 -2.51 -9.19
N ARG A 144 -7.36 -3.23 -8.35
CA ARG A 144 -6.91 -3.94 -7.16
C ARG A 144 -7.39 -5.39 -7.18
N SER A 145 -6.82 -6.23 -6.33
CA SER A 145 -7.06 -7.69 -6.37
C SER A 145 -8.29 -8.16 -5.62
N GLU A 146 -8.74 -7.41 -4.63
CA GLU A 146 -9.86 -7.79 -3.76
C GLU A 146 -10.78 -6.59 -3.48
N ALA A 147 -12.00 -6.86 -3.08
CA ALA A 147 -12.99 -5.81 -2.81
C ALA A 147 -12.58 -4.91 -1.64
N THR A 148 -11.91 -5.46 -0.64
CA THR A 148 -11.52 -4.76 0.59
C THR A 148 -10.16 -5.24 1.09
N SER A 149 -9.46 -4.37 1.83
CA SER A 149 -8.16 -4.67 2.43
C SER A 149 -7.77 -3.57 3.44
N CYS A 150 -6.69 -3.77 4.18
CA CYS A 150 -6.07 -2.73 4.98
C CYS A 150 -5.78 -1.46 4.17
N MET A 151 -5.27 -1.60 2.95
CA MET A 151 -4.93 -0.47 2.07
C MET A 151 -6.14 0.23 1.45
N ASN A 152 -7.35 -0.31 1.64
CA ASN A 152 -8.60 0.29 1.19
C ASN A 152 -9.35 1.00 2.32
N ASN A 153 -9.45 0.39 3.50
CA ASN A 153 -10.30 0.88 4.58
C ASN A 153 -9.78 0.55 5.98
N ASN A 154 -8.50 0.44 6.16
CA ASN A 154 -7.77 0.26 7.43
C ASN A 154 -8.15 -0.99 8.25
N ILE A 155 -8.93 -1.90 7.71
CA ILE A 155 -9.26 -3.16 8.41
C ILE A 155 -8.00 -4.00 8.64
N ALA A 156 -7.98 -4.80 9.70
CA ALA A 156 -6.85 -5.67 10.04
C ALA A 156 -6.76 -6.89 9.09
N TYR A 157 -6.72 -6.63 7.79
CA TYR A 157 -6.67 -7.64 6.74
C TYR A 157 -5.91 -7.14 5.53
N TYR A 158 -4.75 -7.72 5.26
CA TYR A 158 -4.06 -7.55 3.99
C TYR A 158 -4.56 -8.59 2.98
N ASN A 159 -4.91 -8.14 1.77
CA ASN A 159 -5.33 -9.03 0.69
C ASN A 159 -4.21 -9.99 0.25
N ALA A 160 -4.53 -10.98 -0.57
CA ALA A 160 -3.61 -12.07 -0.91
C ALA A 160 -2.30 -11.57 -1.54
N ILE A 161 -2.37 -10.65 -2.50
CA ILE A 161 -1.17 -10.10 -3.16
C ILE A 161 -0.34 -9.24 -2.19
N SER A 162 -0.97 -8.51 -1.27
CA SER A 162 -0.27 -7.74 -0.24
C SER A 162 0.51 -8.65 0.70
N ARG A 163 -0.09 -9.75 1.16
CA ARG A 163 0.59 -10.76 1.98
C ARG A 163 1.75 -11.41 1.23
N GLU A 164 1.56 -11.74 -0.05
CA GLU A 164 2.64 -12.29 -0.88
C GLU A 164 3.82 -11.32 -0.98
N SER A 165 3.56 -10.04 -1.19
CA SER A 165 4.59 -8.99 -1.24
C SER A 165 5.38 -8.88 0.06
N MET A 166 4.66 -8.90 1.20
CA MET A 166 5.28 -8.90 2.52
C MET A 166 6.16 -10.13 2.76
N VAL A 167 5.67 -11.32 2.39
CA VAL A 167 6.44 -12.57 2.52
C VAL A 167 7.70 -12.52 1.64
N LYS A 168 7.58 -12.10 0.38
CA LYS A 168 8.73 -11.93 -0.52
C LYS A 168 9.77 -10.98 0.06
N ARG A 169 9.31 -9.88 0.68
CA ARG A 169 10.20 -8.93 1.34
C ARG A 169 10.90 -9.54 2.56
N ILE A 170 10.18 -10.24 3.43
CA ILE A 170 10.78 -10.96 4.56
C ILE A 170 11.85 -11.93 4.06
N MET A 171 11.53 -12.76 3.08
CA MET A 171 12.44 -13.78 2.55
C MET A 171 13.67 -13.20 1.83
N LYS A 172 13.59 -11.95 1.36
CA LYS A 172 14.73 -11.25 0.76
C LYS A 172 15.81 -10.89 1.80
N TYR A 173 15.40 -10.64 3.05
CA TYR A 173 16.27 -10.15 4.12
C TYR A 173 16.45 -11.16 5.28
N ALA A 174 15.89 -12.37 5.16
CA ALA A 174 16.12 -13.48 6.08
C ALA A 174 17.35 -14.29 5.69
#